data_5e03ec8b394432e965a6e2f7587ef48e
#
_entry.id   5e03ec8b394432e965a6e2f7587ef48e
#
_cell.length_a   1.000
_cell.length_b   1.000
_cell.length_c   1.000
_cell.angle_alpha   90.00
_cell.angle_beta   90.00
_cell.angle_gamma   90.00
#
_symmetry.space_group_name_H-M   'P 1'
#
loop_
_entity.id
_entity.type
_entity.pdbx_description
1 polymer ?
#
loop_
_entity_poly.entity_id
_entity_poly.type
_entity_poly.pdbx_seq_one_letter_code
_entity_poly.pdbx_strand_id
1 'polypeptide(L)'
;MDIRDRILEAAKRVYAQHGFRGATTRLIAIEADVNEVTLFRTFGSKAALFEALMAAHNAQTPIPPLPEESADPVREMTDWVRRVLAHLRENRALIRTSVGEAEERPGAAVTMCEGPTCAGRILSDYMRRLQAQGLADRDVDVDTVRAMLMSAMFGDAICRDMMDRVFPEPESEAAAKYVGIVVRALGIDRARPVHLARSAAGD
;
A
#
# COMPACT_ATOMS: atom_id res chain seq x y z
N MET A 1 -27.13 3.44 -0.33
CA MET A 1 -26.08 2.50 -0.74
C MET A 1 -26.66 1.59 -1.81
N ASP A 2 -26.05 1.57 -2.98
CA ASP A 2 -26.50 0.74 -4.11
C ASP A 2 -26.35 -0.76 -3.80
N ILE A 3 -27.12 -1.61 -4.48
CA ILE A 3 -27.04 -3.08 -4.34
C ILE A 3 -25.63 -3.59 -4.62
N ARG A 4 -24.96 -3.00 -5.63
CA ARG A 4 -23.59 -3.33 -5.99
C ARG A 4 -22.62 -3.05 -4.83
N ASP A 5 -22.72 -1.89 -4.20
CA ASP A 5 -21.89 -1.51 -3.06
C ASP A 5 -22.15 -2.42 -1.84
N ARG A 6 -23.40 -2.76 -1.57
CA ARG A 6 -23.77 -3.68 -0.48
C ARG A 6 -23.11 -5.05 -0.67
N ILE A 7 -23.13 -5.59 -1.89
CA ILE A 7 -22.50 -6.87 -2.22
C ILE A 7 -20.98 -6.78 -2.07
N LEU A 8 -20.34 -5.69 -2.50
CA LEU A 8 -18.89 -5.50 -2.36
C LEU A 8 -18.48 -5.40 -0.89
N GLU A 9 -19.19 -4.66 -0.06
CA GLU A 9 -18.90 -4.58 1.38
C GLU A 9 -19.11 -5.92 2.10
N ALA A 10 -20.17 -6.65 1.77
CA ALA A 10 -20.39 -7.99 2.28
C ALA A 10 -19.27 -8.96 1.82
N ALA A 11 -18.89 -8.90 0.55
CA ALA A 11 -17.82 -9.71 0.01
C ALA A 11 -16.49 -9.43 0.72
N LYS A 12 -16.15 -8.16 1.00
CA LYS A 12 -14.96 -7.77 1.76
C LYS A 12 -14.90 -8.47 3.12
N ARG A 13 -16.00 -8.45 3.88
CA ARG A 13 -16.06 -9.11 5.19
C ARG A 13 -15.94 -10.62 5.08
N VAL A 14 -16.69 -11.24 4.16
CA VAL A 14 -16.70 -12.69 3.99
C VAL A 14 -15.36 -13.21 3.49
N TYR A 15 -14.71 -12.52 2.54
CA TYR A 15 -13.36 -12.88 2.09
C TYR A 15 -12.31 -12.75 3.18
N ALA A 16 -12.39 -11.70 4.02
CA ALA A 16 -11.47 -11.52 5.14
C ALA A 16 -11.57 -12.63 6.18
N GLN A 17 -12.76 -13.18 6.39
CA GLN A 17 -13.03 -14.22 7.39
C GLN A 17 -12.78 -15.64 6.88
N HIS A 18 -13.13 -15.92 5.64
CA HIS A 18 -13.20 -17.29 5.10
C HIS A 18 -12.20 -17.57 3.97
N GLY A 19 -11.42 -16.57 3.55
CA GLY A 19 -10.59 -16.66 2.36
C GLY A 19 -11.41 -16.78 1.07
N PHE A 20 -10.72 -16.83 -0.09
CA PHE A 20 -11.43 -16.94 -1.36
C PHE A 20 -12.21 -18.27 -1.48
N ARG A 21 -11.59 -19.39 -1.08
CA ARG A 21 -12.23 -20.71 -1.21
C ARG A 21 -13.46 -20.84 -0.31
N GLY A 22 -13.37 -20.40 0.93
CA GLY A 22 -14.46 -20.49 1.92
C GLY A 22 -15.56 -19.44 1.71
N ALA A 23 -15.28 -18.32 1.06
CA ALA A 23 -16.26 -17.30 0.73
C ALA A 23 -17.15 -17.75 -0.43
N THR A 24 -18.23 -18.45 -0.14
CA THR A 24 -19.22 -18.86 -1.15
C THR A 24 -20.09 -17.68 -1.58
N THR A 25 -20.57 -17.69 -2.83
CA THR A 25 -21.53 -16.69 -3.34
C THR A 25 -22.80 -16.63 -2.50
N ARG A 26 -23.23 -17.79 -1.97
CA ARG A 26 -24.35 -17.90 -1.06
C ARG A 26 -24.11 -17.17 0.26
N LEU A 27 -22.93 -17.34 0.89
CA LEU A 27 -22.57 -16.61 2.12
C LEU A 27 -22.53 -15.09 1.87
N ILE A 28 -21.95 -14.67 0.76
CA ILE A 28 -21.88 -13.26 0.39
C ILE A 28 -23.27 -12.69 0.14
N ALA A 29 -24.17 -13.44 -0.52
CA ALA A 29 -25.53 -13.00 -0.78
C ALA A 29 -26.32 -12.85 0.52
N ILE A 30 -26.20 -13.81 1.47
CA ILE A 30 -26.81 -13.72 2.81
C ILE A 30 -26.28 -12.49 3.55
N GLU A 31 -24.97 -12.29 3.61
CA GLU A 31 -24.35 -11.16 4.29
C GLU A 31 -24.72 -9.80 3.67
N ALA A 32 -24.97 -9.79 2.35
CA ALA A 32 -25.40 -8.58 1.61
C ALA A 32 -26.92 -8.36 1.71
N ASP A 33 -27.68 -9.27 2.30
CA ASP A 33 -29.15 -9.27 2.30
C ASP A 33 -29.72 -9.16 0.87
N VAL A 34 -29.24 -10.04 -0.03
CA VAL A 34 -29.72 -10.15 -1.41
C VAL A 34 -29.91 -11.63 -1.79
N ASN A 35 -30.66 -11.87 -2.87
CA ASN A 35 -30.71 -13.21 -3.47
C ASN A 35 -29.41 -13.50 -4.24
N GLU A 36 -28.93 -14.75 -4.18
CA GLU A 36 -27.74 -15.18 -4.93
C GLU A 36 -27.87 -14.96 -6.45
N VAL A 37 -29.07 -15.05 -7.00
CA VAL A 37 -29.36 -14.71 -8.41
C VAL A 37 -29.04 -13.23 -8.68
N THR A 38 -29.33 -12.33 -7.74
CA THR A 38 -29.01 -10.91 -7.85
C THR A 38 -27.49 -10.67 -7.89
N LEU A 39 -26.75 -11.42 -7.05
CA LEU A 39 -25.27 -11.37 -7.06
C LEU A 39 -24.73 -11.82 -8.42
N PHE A 40 -25.18 -12.95 -8.95
CA PHE A 40 -24.74 -13.43 -10.26
C PHE A 40 -25.14 -12.49 -11.40
N ARG A 41 -26.31 -11.89 -11.35
CA ARG A 41 -26.75 -10.88 -12.35
C ARG A 41 -25.88 -9.64 -12.31
N THR A 42 -25.36 -9.26 -11.13
CA THR A 42 -24.54 -8.03 -10.95
C THR A 42 -23.10 -8.24 -11.34
N PHE A 43 -22.52 -9.41 -11.04
CA PHE A 43 -21.08 -9.63 -11.20
C PHE A 43 -20.73 -10.80 -12.16
N GLY A 44 -21.68 -11.64 -12.52
CA GLY A 44 -21.49 -12.77 -13.43
C GLY A 44 -20.84 -13.98 -12.78
N SER A 45 -19.77 -13.80 -11.99
CA SER A 45 -19.06 -14.87 -11.32
C SER A 45 -18.46 -14.43 -9.98
N LYS A 46 -18.11 -15.42 -9.15
CA LYS A 46 -17.36 -15.17 -7.91
C LYS A 46 -15.99 -14.51 -8.18
N ALA A 47 -15.33 -14.90 -9.27
CA ALA A 47 -14.06 -14.32 -9.69
C ALA A 47 -14.21 -12.85 -10.06
N ALA A 48 -15.19 -12.52 -10.90
CA ALA A 48 -15.47 -11.14 -11.29
C ALA A 48 -15.91 -10.26 -10.10
N LEU A 49 -16.64 -10.82 -9.13
CA LEU A 49 -16.95 -10.15 -7.89
C LEU A 49 -15.66 -9.81 -7.09
N PHE A 50 -14.73 -10.76 -6.99
CA PHE A 50 -13.47 -10.53 -6.28
C PHE A 50 -12.60 -9.49 -6.98
N GLU A 51 -12.49 -9.53 -8.30
CA GLU A 51 -11.80 -8.51 -9.09
C GLU A 51 -12.43 -7.11 -8.91
N ALA A 52 -13.77 -7.04 -8.96
CA ALA A 52 -14.48 -5.80 -8.71
C ALA A 52 -14.27 -5.27 -7.27
N LEU A 53 -14.20 -6.17 -6.28
CA LEU A 53 -13.88 -5.81 -4.91
C LEU A 53 -12.48 -5.22 -4.80
N MET A 54 -11.47 -5.85 -5.41
CA MET A 54 -10.10 -5.35 -5.39
C MET A 54 -9.96 -4.01 -6.10
N ALA A 55 -10.61 -3.85 -7.25
CA ALA A 55 -10.63 -2.59 -7.98
C ALA A 55 -11.30 -1.45 -7.17
N ALA A 56 -12.45 -1.74 -6.54
CA ALA A 56 -13.12 -0.78 -5.68
C ALA A 56 -12.28 -0.42 -4.45
N HIS A 57 -11.61 -1.40 -3.85
CA HIS A 57 -10.70 -1.17 -2.71
C HIS A 57 -9.55 -0.24 -3.09
N ASN A 58 -8.88 -0.49 -4.21
CA ASN A 58 -7.79 0.35 -4.70
C ASN A 58 -8.26 1.79 -5.02
N ALA A 59 -9.47 1.94 -5.56
CA ALA A 59 -10.04 3.25 -5.88
C ALA A 59 -10.49 4.06 -4.66
N GLN A 60 -10.98 3.39 -3.62
CA GLN A 60 -11.51 4.05 -2.40
C GLN A 60 -10.42 4.54 -1.45
N THR A 61 -9.20 4.02 -1.57
CA THR A 61 -8.10 4.41 -0.71
C THR A 61 -6.94 4.93 -1.54
N PRO A 62 -7.05 6.18 -2.03
CA PRO A 62 -5.97 6.77 -2.80
C PRO A 62 -4.72 6.90 -1.91
N ILE A 63 -3.61 6.38 -2.42
CA ILE A 63 -2.32 6.54 -1.76
C ILE A 63 -1.99 8.04 -1.76
N PRO A 64 -1.73 8.64 -0.59
CA PRO A 64 -1.50 10.07 -0.52
C PRO A 64 -0.28 10.47 -1.37
N PRO A 65 -0.35 11.56 -2.12
CA PRO A 65 0.81 12.06 -2.84
C PRO A 65 1.89 12.53 -1.88
N LEU A 66 3.13 12.51 -2.32
CA LEU A 66 4.25 13.19 -1.69
C LEU A 66 4.47 14.56 -2.39
N PRO A 67 4.91 15.60 -1.67
CA PRO A 67 5.02 16.96 -2.21
C PRO A 67 5.97 17.04 -3.41
N GLU A 68 5.72 17.99 -4.29
CA GLU A 68 6.61 18.25 -5.44
C GLU A 68 7.88 18.95 -4.99
N GLU A 69 7.78 19.93 -4.11
CA GLU A 69 8.92 20.58 -3.45
C GLU A 69 8.96 20.13 -1.99
N SER A 70 10.07 19.55 -1.58
CA SER A 70 10.24 19.05 -0.21
C SER A 70 10.72 20.17 0.72
N ALA A 71 10.04 20.30 1.86
CA ALA A 71 10.46 21.15 2.97
C ALA A 71 11.17 20.36 4.08
N ASP A 72 10.73 19.12 4.32
CA ASP A 72 11.28 18.20 5.32
C ASP A 72 11.14 16.74 4.82
N PRO A 73 12.12 16.25 4.06
CA PRO A 73 12.06 14.90 3.49
C PRO A 73 11.84 13.79 4.51
N VAL A 74 12.41 13.95 5.71
CA VAL A 74 12.33 12.94 6.76
C VAL A 74 10.91 12.83 7.30
N ARG A 75 10.30 13.97 7.60
CA ARG A 75 8.92 14.05 8.11
C ARG A 75 7.94 13.59 7.05
N GLU A 76 8.07 14.10 5.83
CA GLU A 76 7.19 13.81 4.70
C GLU A 76 7.16 12.31 4.38
N MET A 77 8.33 11.65 4.28
CA MET A 77 8.42 10.21 4.10
C MET A 77 7.89 9.44 5.31
N THR A 78 8.17 9.88 6.54
CA THR A 78 7.69 9.20 7.75
C THR A 78 6.17 9.22 7.83
N ASP A 79 5.54 10.36 7.56
CA ASP A 79 4.09 10.51 7.58
C ASP A 79 3.43 9.72 6.44
N TRP A 80 4.07 9.65 5.28
CA TRP A 80 3.61 8.86 4.16
C TRP A 80 3.69 7.35 4.47
N VAL A 81 4.84 6.87 4.94
CA VAL A 81 5.05 5.46 5.33
C VAL A 81 4.07 5.04 6.43
N ARG A 82 3.83 5.90 7.43
CA ARG A 82 2.87 5.63 8.50
C ARG A 82 1.46 5.41 7.96
N ARG A 83 1.01 6.26 7.02
CA ARG A 83 -0.32 6.13 6.39
C ARG A 83 -0.44 4.88 5.55
N VAL A 84 0.58 4.56 4.73
CA VAL A 84 0.59 3.35 3.92
C VAL A 84 0.61 2.09 4.78
N LEU A 85 1.43 2.05 5.85
CA LEU A 85 1.47 0.94 6.80
C LEU A 85 0.12 0.73 7.48
N ALA A 86 -0.52 1.81 7.95
CA ALA A 86 -1.85 1.73 8.58
C ALA A 86 -2.86 1.13 7.62
N HIS A 87 -2.90 1.62 6.37
CA HIS A 87 -3.79 1.09 5.35
C HIS A 87 -3.55 -0.40 5.05
N LEU A 88 -2.29 -0.82 4.90
CA LEU A 88 -1.95 -2.22 4.68
C LEU A 88 -2.39 -3.11 5.85
N ARG A 89 -2.20 -2.65 7.09
CA ARG A 89 -2.59 -3.37 8.32
C ARG A 89 -4.10 -3.50 8.46
N GLU A 90 -4.85 -2.44 8.19
CA GLU A 90 -6.32 -2.46 8.19
C GLU A 90 -6.90 -3.47 7.19
N ASN A 91 -6.21 -3.68 6.08
CA ASN A 91 -6.65 -4.57 5.01
C ASN A 91 -5.88 -5.90 4.96
N ARG A 92 -5.10 -6.20 6.01
CA ARG A 92 -4.22 -7.38 6.09
C ARG A 92 -4.90 -8.70 5.74
N ALA A 93 -6.09 -8.94 6.26
CA ALA A 93 -6.82 -10.18 6.01
C ALA A 93 -7.18 -10.35 4.51
N LEU A 94 -7.64 -9.27 3.87
CA LEU A 94 -7.95 -9.27 2.44
C LEU A 94 -6.68 -9.48 1.60
N ILE A 95 -5.58 -8.78 1.96
CA ILE A 95 -4.30 -8.91 1.26
C ILE A 95 -3.74 -10.32 1.38
N ARG A 96 -3.77 -10.93 2.58
CA ARG A 96 -3.34 -12.33 2.77
C ARG A 96 -4.13 -13.30 1.92
N THR A 97 -5.45 -13.13 1.87
CA THR A 97 -6.31 -13.92 1.00
C THR A 97 -5.90 -13.78 -0.47
N SER A 98 -5.67 -12.55 -0.91
CA SER A 98 -5.28 -12.26 -2.29
C SER A 98 -3.91 -12.84 -2.67
N VAL A 99 -2.93 -12.74 -1.76
CA VAL A 99 -1.59 -13.33 -1.97
C VAL A 99 -1.68 -14.85 -2.08
N GLY A 100 -2.45 -15.50 -1.21
CA GLY A 100 -2.65 -16.95 -1.25
C GLY A 100 -3.33 -17.45 -2.53
N GLU A 101 -4.13 -16.61 -3.18
CA GLU A 101 -4.85 -16.94 -4.42
C GLU A 101 -4.06 -16.57 -5.70
N ALA A 102 -3.01 -15.75 -5.58
CA ALA A 102 -2.26 -15.24 -6.74
C ALA A 102 -1.65 -16.35 -7.60
N GLU A 103 -1.24 -17.46 -6.98
CA GLU A 103 -0.65 -18.62 -7.66
C GLU A 103 -1.71 -19.37 -8.48
N GLU A 104 -2.93 -19.49 -7.98
CA GLU A 104 -4.04 -20.16 -8.66
C GLU A 104 -4.75 -19.25 -9.70
N ARG A 105 -4.55 -17.94 -9.60
CA ARG A 105 -5.24 -16.92 -10.40
C ARG A 105 -4.31 -15.77 -10.81
N PRO A 106 -3.51 -15.96 -11.84
CA PRO A 106 -2.56 -14.93 -12.30
C PRO A 106 -3.22 -13.59 -12.66
N GLY A 107 -4.49 -13.61 -13.16
CA GLY A 107 -5.24 -12.38 -13.45
C GLY A 107 -5.59 -11.55 -12.21
N ALA A 108 -5.90 -12.20 -11.08
CA ALA A 108 -6.15 -11.50 -9.82
C ALA A 108 -4.88 -10.84 -9.26
N ALA A 109 -3.70 -11.42 -9.52
CA ALA A 109 -2.43 -10.86 -9.11
C ALA A 109 -2.16 -9.48 -9.75
N VAL A 110 -2.59 -9.26 -10.98
CA VAL A 110 -2.39 -7.97 -11.68
C VAL A 110 -3.15 -6.85 -10.96
N THR A 111 -4.44 -7.02 -10.71
CA THR A 111 -5.27 -6.02 -10.01
C THR A 111 -4.79 -5.78 -8.58
N MET A 112 -4.29 -6.83 -7.91
CA MET A 112 -3.73 -6.74 -6.57
C MET A 112 -2.44 -5.91 -6.54
N CYS A 113 -1.63 -5.94 -7.59
CA CYS A 113 -0.37 -5.21 -7.68
C CYS A 113 -0.54 -3.73 -8.07
N GLU A 114 -1.71 -3.28 -8.52
CA GLU A 114 -1.92 -1.89 -8.94
C GLU A 114 -1.68 -0.88 -7.82
N GLY A 115 -2.23 -1.12 -6.63
CA GLY A 115 -2.02 -0.26 -5.46
C GLY A 115 -0.55 -0.20 -5.03
N PRO A 116 0.12 -1.32 -4.75
CA PRO A 116 1.56 -1.34 -4.44
C PRO A 116 2.44 -0.74 -5.53
N THR A 117 2.11 -0.97 -6.82
CA THR A 117 2.83 -0.37 -7.95
C THR A 117 2.66 1.15 -7.97
N CYS A 118 1.45 1.66 -7.71
CA CYS A 118 1.18 3.08 -7.59
C CYS A 118 1.95 3.71 -6.42
N ALA A 119 1.93 3.08 -5.24
CA ALA A 119 2.70 3.52 -4.08
C ALA A 119 4.20 3.58 -4.37
N GLY A 120 4.72 2.52 -4.98
CA GLY A 120 6.13 2.44 -5.36
C GLY A 120 6.53 3.56 -6.32
N ARG A 121 5.69 3.88 -7.31
CA ARG A 121 5.93 4.97 -8.25
C ARG A 121 5.95 6.33 -7.57
N ILE A 122 4.95 6.64 -6.73
CA ILE A 122 4.89 7.87 -5.94
C ILE A 122 6.20 8.06 -5.14
N LEU A 123 6.66 7.00 -4.49
CA LEU A 123 7.87 7.03 -3.69
C LEU A 123 9.14 7.21 -4.54
N SER A 124 9.28 6.48 -5.65
CA SER A 124 10.43 6.64 -6.57
C SER A 124 10.48 8.04 -7.16
N ASP A 125 9.34 8.57 -7.61
CA ASP A 125 9.27 9.91 -8.20
C ASP A 125 9.62 10.98 -7.17
N TYR A 126 9.21 10.79 -5.92
CA TYR A 126 9.61 11.69 -4.83
C TYR A 126 11.12 11.63 -4.56
N MET A 127 11.72 10.44 -4.43
CA MET A 127 13.17 10.32 -4.22
C MET A 127 13.98 10.92 -5.38
N ARG A 128 13.54 10.72 -6.64
CA ARG A 128 14.17 11.35 -7.80
C ARG A 128 14.06 12.88 -7.76
N ARG A 129 12.94 13.44 -7.28
CA ARG A 129 12.81 14.88 -7.04
C ARG A 129 13.80 15.37 -5.98
N LEU A 130 13.97 14.64 -4.88
CA LEU A 130 14.99 14.98 -3.87
C LEU A 130 16.41 14.99 -4.46
N GLN A 131 16.75 14.04 -5.33
CA GLN A 131 18.02 14.03 -6.05
C GLN A 131 18.17 15.24 -6.98
N ALA A 132 17.11 15.57 -7.73
CA ALA A 132 17.11 16.74 -8.62
C ALA A 132 17.25 18.06 -7.85
N GLN A 133 16.68 18.16 -6.65
CA GLN A 133 16.78 19.30 -5.75
C GLN A 133 18.12 19.36 -4.97
N GLY A 134 18.98 18.35 -5.12
CA GLY A 134 20.26 18.26 -4.38
C GLY A 134 20.08 17.95 -2.89
N LEU A 135 18.94 17.42 -2.50
CA LEU A 135 18.61 17.00 -1.12
C LEU A 135 18.96 15.53 -0.86
N ALA A 136 19.19 14.76 -1.92
CA ALA A 136 19.61 13.36 -1.85
C ALA A 136 20.78 13.11 -2.81
N ASP A 137 21.57 12.10 -2.49
CA ASP A 137 22.70 11.66 -3.30
C ASP A 137 22.23 11.13 -4.65
N ARG A 138 22.81 11.66 -5.75
CA ARG A 138 22.46 11.33 -7.14
C ARG A 138 22.92 9.93 -7.56
N ASP A 139 23.94 9.38 -6.89
CA ASP A 139 24.52 8.09 -7.24
C ASP A 139 23.74 6.92 -6.62
N VAL A 140 22.78 7.19 -5.74
CA VAL A 140 21.96 6.16 -5.12
C VAL A 140 20.86 5.71 -6.06
N ASP A 141 20.78 4.39 -6.26
CA ASP A 141 19.68 3.76 -7.01
C ASP A 141 18.37 3.80 -6.19
N VAL A 142 17.52 4.76 -6.52
CA VAL A 142 16.22 4.97 -5.85
C VAL A 142 15.26 3.79 -6.03
N ASP A 143 15.37 3.04 -7.13
CA ASP A 143 14.48 1.90 -7.37
C ASP A 143 14.83 0.72 -6.46
N THR A 144 16.10 0.50 -6.16
CA THR A 144 16.53 -0.46 -5.15
C THR A 144 16.10 -0.02 -3.75
N VAL A 145 16.30 1.24 -3.36
CA VAL A 145 15.86 1.77 -2.06
C VAL A 145 14.34 1.64 -1.90
N ARG A 146 13.58 2.01 -2.93
CA ARG A 146 12.14 1.81 -2.97
C ARG A 146 11.75 0.34 -2.77
N ALA A 147 12.38 -0.57 -3.52
CA ALA A 147 12.07 -1.99 -3.43
C ALA A 147 12.30 -2.54 -2.01
N MET A 148 13.40 -2.16 -1.37
CA MET A 148 13.71 -2.55 0.01
C MET A 148 12.66 -2.00 0.99
N LEU A 149 12.32 -0.70 0.91
CA LEU A 149 11.33 -0.10 1.80
C LEU A 149 9.95 -0.70 1.62
N MET A 150 9.48 -0.84 0.37
CA MET A 150 8.16 -1.40 0.08
C MET A 150 8.05 -2.86 0.53
N SER A 151 9.10 -3.67 0.34
CA SER A 151 9.14 -5.05 0.81
C SER A 151 9.12 -5.15 2.34
N ALA A 152 9.88 -4.29 3.03
CA ALA A 152 9.88 -4.24 4.49
C ALA A 152 8.51 -3.82 5.04
N MET A 153 7.88 -2.80 4.45
CA MET A 153 6.54 -2.34 4.84
C MET A 153 5.48 -3.42 4.60
N PHE A 154 5.54 -4.10 3.46
CA PHE A 154 4.61 -5.19 3.13
C PHE A 154 4.76 -6.35 4.11
N GLY A 155 6.01 -6.82 4.34
CA GLY A 155 6.29 -7.88 5.30
C GLY A 155 5.80 -7.53 6.71
N ASP A 156 6.10 -6.32 7.19
CA ASP A 156 5.64 -5.81 8.48
C ASP A 156 4.11 -5.82 8.59
N ALA A 157 3.44 -5.22 7.62
CA ALA A 157 1.97 -5.11 7.65
C ALA A 157 1.28 -6.48 7.61
N ILE A 158 1.84 -7.43 6.86
CA ILE A 158 1.21 -8.72 6.59
C ILE A 158 1.64 -9.81 7.58
N CYS A 159 2.88 -9.80 8.08
CA CYS A 159 3.43 -10.92 8.83
C CYS A 159 3.71 -10.62 10.32
N ARG A 160 3.60 -9.37 10.79
CA ARG A 160 3.98 -8.98 12.16
C ARG A 160 3.34 -9.84 13.26
N ASP A 161 2.07 -10.18 13.15
CA ASP A 161 1.33 -11.01 14.11
C ASP A 161 1.65 -12.51 14.05
N MET A 162 2.37 -12.95 13.00
CA MET A 162 2.80 -14.34 12.82
C MET A 162 4.28 -14.54 13.12
N MET A 163 5.07 -13.46 13.11
CA MET A 163 6.54 -13.52 13.20
C MET A 163 7.03 -12.61 14.33
N ASP A 164 7.14 -13.18 15.53
CA ASP A 164 7.59 -12.43 16.71
C ASP A 164 9.01 -11.88 16.52
N ARG A 165 9.25 -10.63 16.93
CA ARG A 165 10.54 -9.95 16.96
C ARG A 165 11.29 -9.81 15.63
N VAL A 166 10.61 -10.02 14.50
CA VAL A 166 11.23 -9.84 13.17
C VAL A 166 11.18 -8.37 12.73
N PHE A 167 10.15 -7.64 13.13
CA PHE A 167 9.91 -6.26 12.71
C PHE A 167 10.25 -5.24 13.81
N PRO A 168 10.53 -3.97 13.46
CA PRO A 168 10.90 -2.94 14.43
C PRO A 168 9.86 -2.75 15.53
N GLU A 169 10.32 -2.69 16.78
CA GLU A 169 9.53 -2.43 17.97
C GLU A 169 9.89 -1.07 18.59
N PRO A 170 8.95 -0.34 19.22
CA PRO A 170 7.52 -0.62 19.18
C PRO A 170 6.92 -0.35 17.80
N GLU A 171 5.77 -0.97 17.50
CA GLU A 171 5.08 -0.85 16.21
C GLU A 171 4.81 0.60 15.79
N SER A 172 4.50 1.47 16.76
CA SER A 172 4.26 2.90 16.54
C SER A 172 5.47 3.66 15.96
N GLU A 173 6.70 3.14 16.18
CA GLU A 173 7.94 3.72 15.69
C GLU A 173 8.44 3.07 14.38
N ALA A 174 7.83 1.99 13.92
CA ALA A 174 8.30 1.22 12.76
C ALA A 174 8.49 2.11 11.52
N ALA A 175 7.54 2.99 11.21
CA ALA A 175 7.64 3.91 10.08
C ALA A 175 8.89 4.81 10.17
N ALA A 176 9.13 5.40 11.34
CA ALA A 176 10.30 6.26 11.54
C ALA A 176 11.63 5.49 11.48
N LYS A 177 11.65 4.25 11.96
CA LYS A 177 12.82 3.38 11.89
C LYS A 177 13.16 2.98 10.45
N TYR A 178 12.15 2.60 9.65
CA TYR A 178 12.32 2.31 8.22
C TYR A 178 12.83 3.54 7.45
N VAL A 179 12.16 4.68 7.62
CA VAL A 179 12.56 5.93 6.97
C VAL A 179 13.95 6.37 7.41
N GLY A 180 14.31 6.17 8.68
CA GLY A 180 15.65 6.49 9.17
C GLY A 180 16.77 5.72 8.46
N ILE A 181 16.51 4.51 7.94
CA ILE A 181 17.47 3.77 7.10
C ILE A 181 17.49 4.34 5.69
N VAL A 182 16.32 4.60 5.11
CA VAL A 182 16.18 5.17 3.77
C VAL A 182 16.88 6.54 3.66
N VAL A 183 16.66 7.41 4.64
CA VAL A 183 17.27 8.74 4.73
C VAL A 183 18.81 8.64 4.72
N ARG A 184 19.37 7.72 5.50
CA ARG A 184 20.83 7.47 5.50
C ARG A 184 21.32 6.90 4.17
N ALA A 185 20.58 5.97 3.57
CA ALA A 185 20.92 5.40 2.27
C ALA A 185 20.92 6.47 1.16
N LEU A 186 19.99 7.41 1.22
CA LEU A 186 19.87 8.53 0.28
C LEU A 186 20.84 9.69 0.57
N GLY A 187 21.65 9.61 1.63
CA GLY A 187 22.56 10.71 2.00
C GLY A 187 21.86 11.99 2.44
N ILE A 188 20.59 11.89 2.87
CA ILE A 188 19.81 13.08 3.28
C ILE A 188 20.33 13.56 4.64
N ASP A 189 20.88 14.77 4.66
CA ASP A 189 21.35 15.40 5.89
C ASP A 189 20.19 15.98 6.70
N ARG A 190 19.98 15.45 7.89
CA ARG A 190 18.96 15.92 8.85
C ARG A 190 19.24 17.35 9.35
N ALA A 191 20.47 17.85 9.20
CA ALA A 191 20.90 19.15 9.70
C ALA A 191 20.84 20.26 8.65
N ARG A 192 20.54 19.98 7.38
CA ARG A 192 20.55 20.97 6.31
C ARG A 192 19.14 21.55 6.08
N PRO A 193 18.83 22.75 6.58
CA PRO A 193 17.55 23.40 6.27
C PRO A 193 17.50 23.74 4.76
N VAL A 194 16.38 23.41 4.12
CA VAL A 194 16.11 23.57 2.67
C VAL A 194 16.34 25.00 2.16
N HIS A 195 16.38 26.01 3.05
CA HIS A 195 16.56 27.41 2.69
C HIS A 195 17.95 27.80 2.15
N LEU A 196 18.99 26.99 2.33
CA LEU A 196 20.35 27.35 1.92
C LEU A 196 20.73 26.92 0.49
N ALA A 197 19.95 26.05 -0.15
CA ALA A 197 20.25 25.57 -1.51
C ALA A 197 19.91 26.60 -2.63
N ARG A 198 19.10 27.63 -2.33
CA ARG A 198 18.75 28.68 -3.31
C ARG A 198 19.79 29.79 -3.46
N SER A 199 20.76 29.90 -2.54
CA SER A 199 21.74 31.00 -2.54
C SER A 199 23.08 30.68 -3.24
N ALA A 200 23.32 29.41 -3.60
CA ALA A 200 24.58 28.99 -4.21
C ALA A 200 24.55 28.91 -5.77
N ALA A 201 23.41 29.23 -6.38
CA ALA A 201 23.25 29.20 -7.85
C ALA A 201 23.17 30.62 -8.50
N GLY A 202 23.59 31.63 -7.77
CA GLY A 202 23.62 33.01 -8.26
C GLY A 202 24.90 33.72 -7.82
N ASP A 203 25.99 33.46 -8.54
CA ASP A 203 27.12 34.37 -8.82
C ASP A 203 27.87 33.85 -10.05
#